data_3e35e685bea946322282c1bbd7ac354d
#
_entry.id   3e35e685bea946322282c1bbd7ac354d
#
_cell.length_a   1.000
_cell.length_b   1.000
_cell.length_c   1.000
_cell.angle_alpha   90.00
_cell.angle_beta   90.00
_cell.angle_gamma   90.00
#
_symmetry.space_group_name_H-M   'P 1'
#
loop_
_entity.id
_entity.type
_entity.pdbx_description
1 polymer ?
#
loop_
_entity_poly.entity_id
_entity_poly.type
_entity_poly.pdbx_seq_one_letter_code
_entity_poly.pdbx_strand_id
1 'polypeptide(L)'
;MKAVAVFPDSREVKLIEQDEPIITQPDQVKVRMLDIGICGTDKEICAFAYGTPPAGADYLVIGHEALGEVVEVGAAVTHLAPGDLVVPTVRRPCAHAGCRSCRAGHQDFCETGDFTERGIKGAHGYLTEFVVDDAQYMNLVPHYLREIAVLVEPLTIAEKAEHQLYGLMQRRPPWIDPAVSERRQGRGHTALVLGAGPVGLLGAMALRNAEFETFIYSRQQEPDPRIAVAKAIGATYLSSQTLPPSQLEAQIGPIDLVYEAVGHSLLALEVLRALGPNGIYVLTGVPGRQTLIEADPAALLREMVLKNQVVLGTVNAGPHDFGAAISDLEIFHRRWPGAVRALMAERTPIEQAVERILGRPAGIKSVISFQAA
;
A
#
# COMPACT_ATOMS: atom_id res chain seq x y z
N MET A 1 15.29 24.26 -2.04
CA MET A 1 15.29 22.79 -1.89
C MET A 1 14.77 22.11 -3.13
N LYS A 2 15.25 20.90 -3.43
CA LYS A 2 14.85 20.12 -4.60
C LYS A 2 13.51 19.40 -4.37
N ALA A 3 12.71 19.27 -5.45
CA ALA A 3 11.49 18.47 -5.44
C ALA A 3 11.21 17.91 -6.85
N VAL A 4 10.52 16.77 -6.95
CA VAL A 4 10.02 16.23 -8.23
C VAL A 4 8.56 16.63 -8.40
N ALA A 5 8.29 17.36 -9.47
CA ALA A 5 6.98 17.91 -9.76
C ALA A 5 6.44 17.45 -11.12
N VAL A 6 5.14 17.21 -11.15
CA VAL A 6 4.36 16.92 -12.35
C VAL A 6 3.52 18.14 -12.68
N PHE A 7 3.61 18.61 -13.91
CA PHE A 7 2.87 19.74 -14.47
C PHE A 7 1.83 19.20 -15.45
N PRO A 8 0.56 19.08 -15.06
CA PRO A 8 -0.45 18.43 -15.90
C PRO A 8 -0.71 19.17 -17.21
N ASP A 9 -0.77 20.50 -17.18
CA ASP A 9 -1.12 21.35 -18.34
C ASP A 9 -0.03 21.32 -19.42
N SER A 10 1.25 21.41 -19.03
CA SER A 10 2.39 21.31 -19.96
C SER A 10 2.82 19.87 -20.23
N ARG A 11 2.27 18.89 -19.52
CA ARG A 11 2.64 17.45 -19.56
C ARG A 11 4.13 17.25 -19.37
N GLU A 12 4.67 17.82 -18.31
CA GLU A 12 6.09 17.72 -17.94
C GLU A 12 6.26 17.10 -16.56
N VAL A 13 7.31 16.30 -16.40
CA VAL A 13 7.80 15.79 -15.11
C VAL A 13 9.22 16.25 -14.96
N LYS A 14 9.55 17.00 -13.92
CA LYS A 14 10.89 17.56 -13.73
C LYS A 14 11.29 17.73 -12.28
N LEU A 15 12.58 17.74 -12.06
CA LEU A 15 13.19 18.20 -10.83
C LEU A 15 13.12 19.73 -10.82
N ILE A 16 12.58 20.29 -9.75
CA ILE A 16 12.45 21.74 -9.53
C ILE A 16 13.20 22.16 -8.27
N GLU A 17 13.46 23.46 -8.17
CA GLU A 17 13.85 24.11 -6.92
C GLU A 17 12.69 24.91 -6.37
N GLN A 18 12.50 24.84 -5.06
CA GLN A 18 11.48 25.60 -4.33
C GLN A 18 12.03 26.07 -2.98
N ASP A 19 11.36 27.04 -2.37
CA ASP A 19 11.73 27.52 -1.05
C ASP A 19 11.54 26.44 0.02
N GLU A 20 12.39 26.46 1.03
CA GLU A 20 12.28 25.54 2.15
C GLU A 20 11.11 25.98 3.05
N PRO A 21 10.19 25.03 3.43
CA PRO A 21 9.03 25.38 4.22
C PRO A 21 9.42 25.69 5.65
N ILE A 22 8.65 26.58 6.30
CA ILE A 22 8.80 26.96 7.72
C ILE A 22 7.54 26.58 8.49
N ILE A 23 7.69 26.27 9.78
CA ILE A 23 6.58 26.07 10.70
C ILE A 23 5.81 27.38 10.86
N THR A 24 4.51 27.35 10.63
CA THR A 24 3.60 28.51 10.74
C THR A 24 2.52 28.33 11.80
N GLN A 25 2.29 27.09 12.25
CA GLN A 25 1.31 26.75 13.27
C GLN A 25 1.98 25.96 14.42
N PRO A 26 1.50 26.10 15.66
CA PRO A 26 2.15 25.52 16.83
C PRO A 26 2.07 23.97 16.89
N ASP A 27 1.18 23.35 16.14
CA ASP A 27 0.95 21.90 16.06
C ASP A 27 1.64 21.23 14.87
N GLN A 28 2.43 21.98 14.09
CA GLN A 28 3.19 21.48 12.95
C GLN A 28 4.57 20.95 13.34
N VAL A 29 5.08 20.08 12.48
CA VAL A 29 6.47 19.61 12.50
C VAL A 29 7.12 19.83 11.15
N LYS A 30 8.43 20.09 11.16
CA LYS A 30 9.26 20.09 9.96
C LYS A 30 10.02 18.78 9.90
N VAL A 31 9.90 18.11 8.76
CA VAL A 31 10.47 16.79 8.52
C VAL A 31 11.43 16.86 7.34
N ARG A 32 12.67 16.41 7.57
CA ARG A 32 13.64 16.14 6.52
C ARG A 32 13.32 14.78 5.91
N MET A 33 13.07 14.72 4.61
CA MET A 33 12.79 13.46 3.94
C MET A 33 14.07 12.65 3.78
N LEU A 34 13.98 11.36 3.99
CA LEU A 34 15.10 10.42 3.93
C LEU A 34 14.98 9.48 2.74
N ASP A 35 13.85 8.78 2.63
CA ASP A 35 13.57 7.82 1.57
C ASP A 35 12.11 7.96 1.11
N ILE A 36 11.90 7.88 -0.20
CA ILE A 36 10.57 7.87 -0.82
C ILE A 36 10.44 6.64 -1.71
N GLY A 37 9.47 5.77 -1.41
CA GLY A 37 9.09 4.65 -2.25
C GLY A 37 8.33 5.12 -3.49
N ILE A 38 8.59 4.47 -4.62
CA ILE A 38 7.87 4.76 -5.88
C ILE A 38 6.77 3.72 -6.07
N CYS A 39 5.54 4.22 -6.18
CA CYS A 39 4.32 3.44 -6.38
C CYS A 39 3.89 3.37 -7.86
N GLY A 40 2.95 2.48 -8.16
CA GLY A 40 2.23 2.49 -9.44
C GLY A 40 1.48 3.80 -9.67
N THR A 41 0.88 4.35 -8.62
CA THR A 41 0.17 5.64 -8.63
C THR A 41 1.07 6.80 -9.07
N ASP A 42 2.34 6.87 -8.62
CA ASP A 42 3.28 7.92 -9.07
C ASP A 42 3.52 7.82 -10.58
N LYS A 43 3.58 6.60 -11.13
CA LYS A 43 3.74 6.39 -12.57
C LYS A 43 2.51 6.81 -13.37
N GLU A 44 1.31 6.56 -12.85
CA GLU A 44 0.05 7.01 -13.47
C GLU A 44 -0.06 8.53 -13.44
N ILE A 45 0.37 9.18 -12.37
CA ILE A 45 0.44 10.64 -12.26
C ILE A 45 1.44 11.20 -13.27
N CYS A 46 2.64 10.61 -13.37
CA CYS A 46 3.65 11.00 -14.36
C CYS A 46 3.22 10.70 -15.81
N ALA A 47 2.30 9.75 -16.02
CA ALA A 47 1.66 9.50 -17.31
C ALA A 47 0.47 10.43 -17.58
N PHE A 48 0.15 11.35 -16.67
CA PHE A 48 -0.97 12.31 -16.75
C PHE A 48 -2.34 11.62 -16.82
N ALA A 49 -2.45 10.45 -16.25
CA ALA A 49 -3.69 9.67 -16.21
C ALA A 49 -4.40 9.80 -14.83
N TYR A 50 -3.71 10.33 -13.84
CA TYR A 50 -4.19 10.47 -12.45
C TYR A 50 -3.54 11.65 -11.77
N GLY A 51 -4.01 12.01 -10.57
CA GLY A 51 -3.45 13.09 -9.75
C GLY A 51 -4.04 14.46 -10.02
N THR A 52 -4.03 15.32 -8.99
CA THR A 52 -4.55 16.70 -9.08
C THR A 52 -3.68 17.61 -8.22
N PRO A 53 -3.13 18.73 -8.76
CA PRO A 53 -2.41 19.72 -7.98
C PRO A 53 -3.26 20.34 -6.86
N PRO A 54 -2.62 20.95 -5.84
CA PRO A 54 -3.33 21.82 -4.89
C PRO A 54 -4.05 22.98 -5.60
N ALA A 55 -5.12 23.47 -5.00
CA ALA A 55 -5.87 24.59 -5.55
C ALA A 55 -4.96 25.82 -5.76
N GLY A 56 -4.92 26.34 -6.97
CA GLY A 56 -4.11 27.51 -7.36
C GLY A 56 -2.63 27.18 -7.67
N ALA A 57 -2.23 25.91 -7.64
CA ALA A 57 -0.90 25.49 -8.06
C ALA A 57 -0.91 24.89 -9.46
N ASP A 58 0.13 25.17 -10.26
CA ASP A 58 0.30 24.67 -11.62
C ASP A 58 0.93 23.27 -11.65
N TYR A 59 1.40 22.76 -10.51
CA TYR A 59 2.09 21.48 -10.40
C TYR A 59 1.73 20.71 -9.13
N LEU A 60 2.00 19.42 -9.17
CA LEU A 60 1.93 18.51 -8.03
C LEU A 60 3.33 17.98 -7.72
N VAL A 61 3.86 18.24 -6.51
CA VAL A 61 4.98 17.43 -5.99
C VAL A 61 4.42 16.06 -5.65
N ILE A 62 5.00 15.01 -6.23
CA ILE A 62 4.53 13.63 -6.05
C ILE A 62 5.20 12.93 -4.86
N GLY A 63 4.95 11.62 -4.71
CA GLY A 63 5.51 10.79 -3.63
C GLY A 63 4.64 10.78 -2.39
N HIS A 64 4.22 9.58 -1.99
CA HIS A 64 3.32 9.36 -0.85
C HIS A 64 3.83 8.24 0.09
N GLU A 65 4.75 7.40 -0.34
CA GLU A 65 5.39 6.37 0.47
C GLU A 65 6.69 6.93 1.08
N ALA A 66 6.61 7.56 2.23
CA ALA A 66 7.69 8.41 2.73
C ALA A 66 8.21 7.97 4.09
N LEU A 67 9.53 8.08 4.27
CA LEU A 67 10.22 8.06 5.55
C LEU A 67 10.97 9.37 5.72
N GLY A 68 10.80 10.03 6.85
CA GLY A 68 11.51 11.24 7.20
C GLY A 68 12.00 11.27 8.63
N GLU A 69 12.81 12.29 8.96
CA GLU A 69 13.31 12.60 10.29
C GLU A 69 12.81 13.98 10.71
N VAL A 70 12.20 14.06 11.88
CA VAL A 70 11.77 15.34 12.46
C VAL A 70 13.01 16.20 12.74
N VAL A 71 13.02 17.43 12.23
CA VAL A 71 14.13 18.39 12.47
C VAL A 71 13.71 19.58 13.33
N GLU A 72 12.41 19.91 13.33
CA GLU A 72 11.87 21.00 14.13
C GLU A 72 10.41 20.68 14.51
N VAL A 73 9.98 21.12 15.70
CA VAL A 73 8.62 20.93 16.21
C VAL A 73 8.02 22.26 16.64
N GLY A 74 6.74 22.45 16.35
CA GLY A 74 5.96 23.59 16.85
C GLY A 74 5.70 23.51 18.37
N ALA A 75 5.41 24.64 18.98
CA ALA A 75 5.34 24.78 20.45
C ALA A 75 4.23 23.91 21.12
N ALA A 76 3.22 23.47 20.39
CA ALA A 76 2.14 22.60 20.89
C ALA A 76 2.42 21.10 20.68
N VAL A 77 3.49 20.72 19.97
CA VAL A 77 3.83 19.33 19.71
C VAL A 77 4.53 18.72 20.92
N THR A 78 3.97 17.65 21.48
CA THR A 78 4.47 17.01 22.72
C THR A 78 4.87 15.55 22.55
N HIS A 79 4.49 14.93 21.42
CA HIS A 79 4.68 13.50 21.18
C HIS A 79 5.75 13.17 20.14
N LEU A 80 6.38 14.21 19.57
CA LEU A 80 7.50 14.10 18.63
C LEU A 80 8.62 15.05 19.05
N ALA A 81 9.86 14.69 18.75
CA ALA A 81 11.05 15.47 19.00
C ALA A 81 12.00 15.46 17.79
N PRO A 82 12.88 16.46 17.62
CA PRO A 82 13.94 16.41 16.63
C PRO A 82 14.79 15.13 16.76
N GLY A 83 15.02 14.47 15.64
CA GLY A 83 15.67 13.17 15.54
C GLY A 83 14.73 11.98 15.41
N ASP A 84 13.44 12.12 15.73
CA ASP A 84 12.47 11.05 15.57
C ASP A 84 12.29 10.69 14.09
N LEU A 85 12.21 9.39 13.80
CA LEU A 85 11.85 8.87 12.48
C LEU A 85 10.34 8.77 12.37
N VAL A 86 9.79 9.25 11.25
CA VAL A 86 8.34 9.28 11.02
C VAL A 86 7.96 8.83 9.62
N VAL A 87 6.81 8.15 9.53
CA VAL A 87 6.10 7.87 8.27
C VAL A 87 4.79 8.65 8.27
N PRO A 88 4.57 9.56 7.32
CA PRO A 88 3.35 10.37 7.30
C PRO A 88 2.15 9.58 6.78
N THR A 89 0.98 9.80 7.37
CA THR A 89 -0.31 9.37 6.80
C THR A 89 -0.56 10.10 5.48
N VAL A 90 -1.13 9.44 4.48
CA VAL A 90 -1.31 10.00 3.13
C VAL A 90 -2.56 10.86 3.01
N ARG A 91 -3.73 10.35 3.42
CA ARG A 91 -5.01 11.04 3.26
C ARG A 91 -5.31 12.00 4.41
N ARG A 92 -5.81 13.18 4.07
CA ARG A 92 -6.31 14.20 5.00
C ARG A 92 -7.83 14.23 4.97
N PRO A 93 -8.50 14.47 6.09
CA PRO A 93 -9.96 14.55 6.14
C PRO A 93 -10.51 15.70 5.29
N CYS A 94 -11.73 15.55 4.78
CA CYS A 94 -12.44 16.65 4.17
C CYS A 94 -12.93 17.66 5.22
N ALA A 95 -13.16 18.91 4.80
CA ALA A 95 -13.64 19.98 5.66
C ALA A 95 -15.17 19.94 5.93
N HIS A 96 -15.89 18.96 5.38
CA HIS A 96 -17.35 18.90 5.51
C HIS A 96 -17.80 18.47 6.91
N ALA A 97 -18.48 19.36 7.61
CA ALA A 97 -19.00 19.09 8.96
C ALA A 97 -19.99 17.90 9.02
N GLY A 98 -20.62 17.55 7.89
CA GLY A 98 -21.54 16.40 7.76
C GLY A 98 -20.84 15.06 7.50
N CYS A 99 -19.56 15.03 7.18
CA CYS A 99 -18.84 13.78 6.93
C CYS A 99 -18.55 13.04 8.25
N ARG A 100 -19.32 11.99 8.52
CA ARG A 100 -19.23 11.22 9.78
C ARG A 100 -17.88 10.52 9.91
N SER A 101 -17.42 9.91 8.82
CA SER A 101 -16.16 9.17 8.80
C SER A 101 -14.97 10.08 9.11
N CYS A 102 -14.84 11.22 8.42
CA CYS A 102 -13.73 12.16 8.67
C CYS A 102 -13.77 12.75 10.09
N ARG A 103 -14.95 13.07 10.62
CA ARG A 103 -15.10 13.54 12.00
C ARG A 103 -14.72 12.51 13.07
N ALA A 104 -14.84 11.23 12.72
CA ALA A 104 -14.45 10.12 13.59
C ALA A 104 -12.98 9.70 13.44
N GLY A 105 -12.18 10.42 12.63
CA GLY A 105 -10.77 10.08 12.36
C GLY A 105 -10.59 8.99 11.31
N HIS A 106 -11.66 8.61 10.61
CA HIS A 106 -11.65 7.61 9.53
C HIS A 106 -11.71 8.27 8.15
N GLN A 107 -10.75 9.14 7.86
CA GLN A 107 -10.66 9.84 6.56
C GLN A 107 -10.49 8.90 5.37
N ASP A 108 -9.98 7.71 5.61
CA ASP A 108 -9.88 6.62 4.63
C ASP A 108 -11.26 6.09 4.15
N PHE A 109 -12.32 6.36 4.92
CA PHE A 109 -13.73 6.11 4.58
C PHE A 109 -14.52 7.39 4.27
N CYS A 110 -13.86 8.46 3.79
CA CYS A 110 -14.52 9.73 3.50
C CYS A 110 -15.74 9.56 2.60
N GLU A 111 -16.91 10.07 3.08
CA GLU A 111 -18.20 9.91 2.38
C GLU A 111 -18.41 10.94 1.26
N THR A 112 -17.72 12.08 1.30
CA THR A 112 -17.92 13.19 0.36
C THR A 112 -16.99 13.13 -0.85
N GLY A 113 -15.85 12.43 -0.73
CA GLY A 113 -14.81 12.43 -1.74
C GLY A 113 -13.92 13.68 -1.77
N ASP A 114 -14.17 14.70 -0.94
CA ASP A 114 -13.42 15.96 -0.91
C ASP A 114 -12.20 15.93 0.04
N PHE A 115 -11.71 14.74 0.31
CA PHE A 115 -10.43 14.54 0.98
C PHE A 115 -9.28 14.99 0.08
N THR A 116 -8.14 15.32 0.69
CA THR A 116 -6.87 15.46 -0.03
C THR A 116 -5.94 14.30 0.27
N GLU A 117 -5.00 14.04 -0.64
CA GLU A 117 -3.96 13.02 -0.49
C GLU A 117 -2.60 13.62 -0.87
N ARG A 118 -1.66 13.52 0.05
CA ARG A 118 -0.30 14.01 -0.15
C ARG A 118 0.35 13.31 -1.34
N GLY A 119 0.81 14.10 -2.33
CA GLY A 119 1.44 13.59 -3.54
C GLY A 119 0.50 13.00 -4.59
N ILE A 120 -0.82 13.05 -4.36
CA ILE A 120 -1.82 12.44 -5.24
C ILE A 120 -2.94 13.43 -5.58
N LYS A 121 -3.63 13.95 -4.58
CA LYS A 121 -4.85 14.75 -4.79
C LYS A 121 -4.90 15.98 -3.90
N GLY A 122 -4.82 17.16 -4.50
CA GLY A 122 -5.06 18.44 -3.83
C GLY A 122 -4.04 18.82 -2.76
N ALA A 123 -2.93 18.07 -2.63
CA ALA A 123 -1.86 18.36 -1.68
C ALA A 123 -0.52 17.89 -2.23
N HIS A 124 0.54 18.71 -2.10
CA HIS A 124 1.89 18.31 -2.47
C HIS A 124 2.37 17.12 -1.65
N GLY A 125 3.15 16.25 -2.29
CA GLY A 125 3.72 15.04 -1.70
C GLY A 125 5.05 15.25 -1.00
N TYR A 126 5.73 14.13 -0.84
CA TYR A 126 6.94 14.01 -0.03
C TYR A 126 8.22 13.82 -0.86
N LEU A 127 8.15 13.80 -2.19
CA LEU A 127 9.34 13.71 -3.04
C LEU A 127 10.04 15.08 -3.15
N THR A 128 10.48 15.57 -2.00
CA THR A 128 11.15 16.83 -1.75
C THR A 128 12.06 16.70 -0.52
N GLU A 129 13.03 17.62 -0.32
CA GLU A 129 14.00 17.52 0.78
C GLU A 129 13.37 17.78 2.16
N PHE A 130 12.43 18.72 2.26
CA PHE A 130 11.75 19.06 3.51
C PHE A 130 10.25 19.24 3.30
N VAL A 131 9.48 18.91 4.32
CA VAL A 131 8.05 19.20 4.41
C VAL A 131 7.72 19.77 5.78
N VAL A 132 6.69 20.60 5.84
CA VAL A 132 6.00 20.98 7.08
C VAL A 132 4.59 20.40 7.00
N ASP A 133 4.15 19.74 8.07
CA ASP A 133 2.84 19.12 8.15
C ASP A 133 2.37 19.04 9.61
N ASP A 134 1.09 18.76 9.85
CA ASP A 134 0.56 18.62 11.20
C ASP A 134 1.11 17.35 11.88
N ALA A 135 1.58 17.50 13.11
CA ALA A 135 2.21 16.43 13.88
C ALA A 135 1.30 15.18 14.07
N GLN A 136 -0.03 15.38 14.10
CA GLN A 136 -1.02 14.30 14.24
C GLN A 136 -0.99 13.28 13.10
N TYR A 137 -0.42 13.63 11.94
CA TYR A 137 -0.32 12.75 10.78
C TYR A 137 1.05 12.05 10.68
N MET A 138 1.91 12.23 11.66
CA MET A 138 3.23 11.61 11.70
C MET A 138 3.21 10.38 12.59
N ASN A 139 3.49 9.23 12.02
CA ASN A 139 3.55 7.96 12.72
C ASN A 139 5.02 7.69 13.10
N LEU A 140 5.29 7.64 14.40
CA LEU A 140 6.63 7.39 14.93
C LEU A 140 7.11 5.99 14.58
N VAL A 141 8.35 5.89 14.06
CA VAL A 141 8.96 4.62 13.67
C VAL A 141 10.22 4.36 14.50
N PRO A 142 10.39 3.14 15.04
CA PRO A 142 11.63 2.78 15.75
C PRO A 142 12.87 2.91 14.86
N HIS A 143 13.96 3.46 15.39
CA HIS A 143 15.20 3.71 14.64
C HIS A 143 15.81 2.46 14.00
N TYR A 144 15.66 1.30 14.61
CA TYR A 144 16.18 0.03 14.06
C TYR A 144 15.44 -0.43 12.79
N LEU A 145 14.29 0.17 12.46
CA LEU A 145 13.60 -0.05 11.19
C LEU A 145 14.01 0.93 10.08
N ARG A 146 14.93 1.88 10.34
CA ARG A 146 15.36 2.94 9.43
C ARG A 146 15.54 2.45 7.98
N GLU A 147 16.18 1.29 7.80
CA GLU A 147 16.51 0.74 6.49
C GLU A 147 15.31 0.27 5.68
N ILE A 148 14.20 -0.04 6.35
CA ILE A 148 13.03 -0.67 5.74
C ILE A 148 11.73 0.12 5.96
N ALA A 149 11.75 1.18 6.76
CA ALA A 149 10.55 1.89 7.21
C ALA A 149 9.75 2.57 6.07
N VAL A 150 10.37 2.82 4.92
CA VAL A 150 9.65 3.28 3.71
C VAL A 150 8.61 2.24 3.22
N LEU A 151 8.68 0.99 3.68
CA LEU A 151 7.70 -0.07 3.40
C LEU A 151 6.44 0.02 4.27
N VAL A 152 6.42 0.88 5.30
CA VAL A 152 5.25 1.03 6.19
C VAL A 152 4.02 1.46 5.38
N GLU A 153 4.13 2.51 4.56
CA GLU A 153 2.98 3.00 3.80
C GLU A 153 2.39 1.92 2.88
N PRO A 154 3.14 1.25 1.98
CA PRO A 154 2.56 0.20 1.15
C PRO A 154 2.07 -1.03 1.95
N LEU A 155 2.59 -1.30 3.15
CA LEU A 155 2.08 -2.34 4.04
C LEU A 155 0.71 -1.98 4.61
N THR A 156 0.42 -0.68 4.84
CA THR A 156 -0.89 -0.25 5.35
C THR A 156 -2.07 -0.71 4.50
N ILE A 157 -1.86 -0.93 3.20
CA ILE A 157 -2.89 -1.43 2.29
C ILE A 157 -3.30 -2.85 2.66
N ALA A 158 -2.33 -3.69 3.04
CA ALA A 158 -2.60 -5.04 3.54
C ALA A 158 -3.25 -4.99 4.93
N GLU A 159 -2.75 -4.14 5.84
CA GLU A 159 -3.29 -3.99 7.19
C GLU A 159 -4.76 -3.58 7.17
N LYS A 160 -5.12 -2.60 6.34
CA LYS A 160 -6.51 -2.21 6.17
C LYS A 160 -7.36 -3.35 5.61
N ALA A 161 -6.84 -4.09 4.64
CA ALA A 161 -7.53 -5.26 4.10
C ALA A 161 -7.77 -6.32 5.18
N GLU A 162 -6.76 -6.58 6.02
CA GLU A 162 -6.86 -7.52 7.15
C GLU A 162 -7.86 -7.04 8.21
N HIS A 163 -7.86 -5.77 8.59
CA HIS A 163 -8.82 -5.23 9.55
C HIS A 163 -10.27 -5.44 9.09
N GLN A 164 -10.54 -5.17 7.82
CA GLN A 164 -11.87 -5.41 7.26
C GLN A 164 -12.20 -6.89 7.16
N LEU A 165 -11.23 -7.71 6.76
CA LEU A 165 -11.34 -9.16 6.71
C LEU A 165 -11.69 -9.72 8.10
N TYR A 166 -10.94 -9.37 9.15
CA TYR A 166 -11.17 -9.86 10.51
C TYR A 166 -12.53 -9.45 11.05
N GLY A 167 -12.99 -8.24 10.77
CA GLY A 167 -14.34 -7.81 11.10
C GLY A 167 -15.44 -8.67 10.47
N LEU A 168 -15.20 -9.20 9.27
CA LEU A 168 -16.10 -10.14 8.60
C LEU A 168 -15.96 -11.55 9.18
N MET A 169 -14.75 -12.04 9.38
CA MET A 169 -14.47 -13.40 9.90
C MET A 169 -15.12 -13.62 11.26
N GLN A 170 -15.04 -12.66 12.18
CA GLN A 170 -15.61 -12.75 13.52
C GLN A 170 -17.14 -12.93 13.53
N ARG A 171 -17.83 -12.67 12.42
CA ARG A 171 -19.29 -12.76 12.30
C ARG A 171 -19.76 -13.91 11.38
N ARG A 172 -18.84 -14.69 10.86
CA ARG A 172 -19.12 -15.77 9.90
C ARG A 172 -18.71 -17.12 10.51
N PRO A 173 -19.70 -17.99 10.86
CA PRO A 173 -19.39 -19.26 11.56
C PRO A 173 -18.28 -20.11 10.94
N PRO A 174 -18.14 -20.24 9.60
CA PRO A 174 -17.06 -21.03 9.00
C PRO A 174 -15.64 -20.52 9.30
N TRP A 175 -15.51 -19.26 9.72
CA TRP A 175 -14.23 -18.61 10.04
C TRP A 175 -13.96 -18.52 11.55
N ILE A 176 -14.92 -18.88 12.39
CA ILE A 176 -14.79 -18.77 13.85
C ILE A 176 -14.20 -20.05 14.40
N ASP A 177 -12.97 -19.99 14.89
CA ASP A 177 -12.38 -21.04 15.72
C ASP A 177 -12.12 -20.47 17.13
N PRO A 178 -12.92 -20.86 18.14
CA PRO A 178 -12.74 -20.37 19.51
C PRO A 178 -11.38 -20.74 20.13
N ALA A 179 -10.67 -21.69 19.56
CA ALA A 179 -9.36 -22.12 20.03
C ALA A 179 -8.20 -21.29 19.44
N VAL A 180 -8.51 -20.43 18.46
CA VAL A 180 -7.50 -19.62 17.75
C VAL A 180 -7.53 -18.18 18.25
N SER A 181 -6.37 -17.65 18.65
CA SER A 181 -6.22 -16.24 19.01
C SER A 181 -6.36 -15.33 17.79
N GLU A 182 -6.71 -14.06 18.01
CA GLU A 182 -6.86 -13.04 16.92
C GLU A 182 -5.65 -12.97 15.98
N ARG A 183 -4.44 -13.20 16.47
CA ARG A 183 -3.20 -13.20 15.67
C ARG A 183 -2.97 -14.44 14.81
N ARG A 184 -3.84 -15.46 14.91
CA ARG A 184 -3.72 -16.75 14.20
C ARG A 184 -4.96 -17.09 13.40
N GLN A 185 -5.73 -16.09 13.02
CA GLN A 185 -7.05 -16.26 12.39
C GLN A 185 -7.01 -17.00 11.05
N GLY A 186 -5.84 -17.02 10.39
CA GLY A 186 -5.66 -17.73 9.14
C GLY A 186 -5.39 -19.23 9.27
N ARG A 187 -5.22 -19.75 10.51
CA ARG A 187 -4.87 -21.15 10.73
C ARG A 187 -5.93 -22.10 10.18
N GLY A 188 -5.51 -22.98 9.29
CA GLY A 188 -6.41 -23.93 8.63
C GLY A 188 -7.14 -23.36 7.41
N HIS A 189 -6.84 -22.11 7.02
CA HIS A 189 -7.39 -21.45 5.84
C HIS A 189 -6.33 -21.21 4.76
N THR A 190 -6.76 -21.32 3.51
CA THR A 190 -5.93 -21.08 2.33
C THR A 190 -6.13 -19.67 1.81
N ALA A 191 -5.02 -18.92 1.67
CA ALA A 191 -5.01 -17.60 1.07
C ALA A 191 -4.25 -17.57 -0.26
N LEU A 192 -4.83 -16.93 -1.27
CA LEU A 192 -4.23 -16.66 -2.57
C LEU A 192 -4.00 -15.15 -2.73
N VAL A 193 -2.73 -14.76 -2.88
CA VAL A 193 -2.34 -13.38 -3.17
C VAL A 193 -2.17 -13.23 -4.68
N LEU A 194 -2.90 -12.32 -5.29
CA LEU A 194 -2.70 -11.97 -6.70
C LEU A 194 -1.68 -10.85 -6.82
N GLY A 195 -0.56 -11.16 -7.46
CA GLY A 195 0.54 -10.24 -7.69
C GLY A 195 1.71 -10.41 -6.74
N ALA A 196 2.91 -10.33 -7.30
CA ALA A 196 4.18 -10.36 -6.58
C ALA A 196 4.89 -8.98 -6.61
N GLY A 197 4.11 -7.90 -6.67
CA GLY A 197 4.60 -6.53 -6.43
C GLY A 197 4.82 -6.26 -4.94
N PRO A 198 5.31 -5.06 -4.57
CA PRO A 198 5.55 -4.70 -3.16
C PRO A 198 4.33 -4.95 -2.27
N VAL A 199 3.15 -4.43 -2.66
CA VAL A 199 1.91 -4.58 -1.89
C VAL A 199 1.50 -6.05 -1.76
N GLY A 200 1.59 -6.84 -2.86
CA GLY A 200 1.26 -8.26 -2.82
C GLY A 200 2.21 -9.07 -1.93
N LEU A 201 3.52 -8.81 -1.99
CA LEU A 201 4.51 -9.50 -1.15
C LEU A 201 4.40 -9.12 0.34
N LEU A 202 4.13 -7.83 0.64
CA LEU A 202 3.87 -7.38 2.00
C LEU A 202 2.57 -7.99 2.54
N GLY A 203 1.49 -8.02 1.74
CA GLY A 203 0.26 -8.72 2.10
C GLY A 203 0.46 -10.23 2.31
N ALA A 204 1.31 -10.88 1.49
CA ALA A 204 1.66 -12.27 1.71
C ALA A 204 2.43 -12.48 3.03
N MET A 205 3.29 -11.54 3.44
CA MET A 205 3.95 -11.57 4.75
C MET A 205 2.95 -11.43 5.90
N ALA A 206 2.00 -10.49 5.79
CA ALA A 206 0.93 -10.31 6.77
C ALA A 206 0.08 -11.58 6.92
N LEU A 207 -0.40 -12.15 5.81
CA LEU A 207 -1.17 -13.40 5.80
C LEU A 207 -0.38 -14.60 6.35
N ARG A 208 0.93 -14.70 6.04
CA ARG A 208 1.82 -15.71 6.64
C ARG A 208 2.01 -15.48 8.14
N ASN A 209 2.02 -14.23 8.58
CA ASN A 209 2.09 -13.87 10.00
C ASN A 209 0.81 -14.28 10.73
N ALA A 210 -0.34 -14.14 10.08
CA ALA A 210 -1.65 -14.60 10.57
C ALA A 210 -1.88 -16.13 10.44
N GLU A 211 -0.88 -16.90 10.00
CA GLU A 211 -0.88 -18.37 9.86
C GLU A 211 -1.75 -18.93 8.72
N PHE A 212 -2.10 -18.12 7.70
CA PHE A 212 -2.69 -18.69 6.47
C PHE A 212 -1.69 -19.59 5.74
N GLU A 213 -2.20 -20.66 5.13
CA GLU A 213 -1.49 -21.33 4.03
C GLU A 213 -1.53 -20.40 2.81
N THR A 214 -0.38 -19.78 2.49
CA THR A 214 -0.34 -18.65 1.56
C THR A 214 0.29 -19.04 0.23
N PHE A 215 -0.46 -18.78 -0.84
CA PHE A 215 -0.01 -18.92 -2.21
C PHE A 215 0.11 -17.53 -2.85
N ILE A 216 1.11 -17.33 -3.71
CA ILE A 216 1.28 -16.10 -4.49
C ILE A 216 1.16 -16.46 -5.96
N TYR A 217 0.19 -15.85 -6.65
CA TYR A 217 -0.08 -16.09 -8.05
C TYR A 217 0.30 -14.86 -8.89
N SER A 218 1.30 -15.01 -9.76
CA SER A 218 1.80 -13.91 -10.57
C SER A 218 2.50 -14.43 -11.84
N ARG A 219 2.91 -13.53 -12.74
CA ARG A 219 3.43 -13.87 -14.07
C ARG A 219 4.91 -14.20 -14.14
N GLN A 220 5.67 -13.96 -13.07
CA GLN A 220 7.12 -14.18 -13.07
C GLN A 220 7.46 -15.67 -13.17
N GLN A 221 8.62 -15.96 -13.74
CA GLN A 221 9.22 -17.28 -13.80
C GLN A 221 10.65 -17.21 -13.22
N GLU A 222 11.13 -18.33 -12.71
CA GLU A 222 12.52 -18.39 -12.22
C GLU A 222 13.55 -18.17 -13.35
N PRO A 223 14.67 -17.48 -13.03
CA PRO A 223 14.98 -16.86 -11.74
C PRO A 223 14.37 -15.46 -11.61
N ASP A 224 13.65 -15.17 -10.52
CA ASP A 224 13.13 -13.82 -10.21
C ASP A 224 13.21 -13.57 -8.70
N PRO A 225 13.69 -12.39 -8.23
CA PRO A 225 13.82 -12.08 -6.82
C PRO A 225 12.48 -12.14 -6.05
N ARG A 226 11.34 -11.91 -6.70
CA ARG A 226 10.01 -12.01 -6.09
C ARG A 226 9.68 -13.44 -5.68
N ILE A 227 10.09 -14.41 -6.50
CA ILE A 227 9.92 -15.85 -6.21
C ILE A 227 10.80 -16.25 -5.03
N ALA A 228 12.03 -15.72 -4.99
CA ALA A 228 12.94 -15.96 -3.86
C ALA A 228 12.36 -15.40 -2.54
N VAL A 229 11.76 -14.20 -2.55
CA VAL A 229 11.07 -13.61 -1.40
C VAL A 229 9.88 -14.48 -0.99
N ALA A 230 9.02 -14.90 -1.93
CA ALA A 230 7.87 -15.76 -1.65
C ALA A 230 8.30 -17.05 -0.92
N LYS A 231 9.33 -17.72 -1.42
CA LYS A 231 9.89 -18.94 -0.80
C LYS A 231 10.47 -18.66 0.59
N ALA A 232 11.19 -17.54 0.75
CA ALA A 232 11.83 -17.18 2.01
C ALA A 232 10.83 -16.91 3.14
N ILE A 233 9.62 -16.43 2.83
CA ILE A 233 8.55 -16.26 3.82
C ILE A 233 7.70 -17.51 4.03
N GLY A 234 8.00 -18.61 3.34
CA GLY A 234 7.25 -19.85 3.41
C GLY A 234 5.92 -19.82 2.65
N ALA A 235 5.78 -18.96 1.66
CA ALA A 235 4.66 -18.97 0.72
C ALA A 235 4.98 -19.81 -0.51
N THR A 236 3.96 -20.44 -1.10
CA THR A 236 4.09 -21.19 -2.36
C THR A 236 3.85 -20.25 -3.54
N TYR A 237 4.80 -20.16 -4.47
CA TYR A 237 4.67 -19.36 -5.67
C TYR A 237 4.10 -20.18 -6.84
N LEU A 238 3.11 -19.60 -7.52
CA LEU A 238 2.46 -20.16 -8.69
C LEU A 238 2.55 -19.18 -9.87
N SER A 239 3.06 -19.65 -11.01
CA SER A 239 3.18 -18.78 -12.19
C SER A 239 1.94 -18.89 -13.08
N SER A 240 1.33 -17.72 -13.39
CA SER A 240 0.20 -17.65 -14.34
C SER A 240 0.60 -17.96 -15.78
N GLN A 241 1.89 -18.06 -16.08
CA GLN A 241 2.39 -18.51 -17.38
C GLN A 241 2.28 -20.03 -17.57
N THR A 242 2.23 -20.78 -16.47
CA THR A 242 2.18 -22.25 -16.48
C THR A 242 0.91 -22.83 -15.89
N LEU A 243 0.20 -22.08 -15.05
CA LEU A 243 -1.03 -22.49 -14.40
C LEU A 243 -2.13 -21.46 -14.72
N PRO A 244 -3.12 -21.78 -15.55
CA PRO A 244 -4.24 -20.88 -15.81
C PRO A 244 -5.17 -20.75 -14.59
N PRO A 245 -5.90 -19.61 -14.42
CA PRO A 245 -6.81 -19.40 -13.30
C PRO A 245 -7.84 -20.51 -13.09
N SER A 246 -8.32 -21.12 -14.17
CA SER A 246 -9.29 -22.23 -14.14
C SER A 246 -8.78 -23.53 -13.48
N GLN A 247 -7.47 -23.65 -13.26
CA GLN A 247 -6.87 -24.82 -12.64
C GLN A 247 -6.44 -24.56 -11.17
N LEU A 248 -6.62 -23.33 -10.66
CA LEU A 248 -6.18 -22.97 -9.31
C LEU A 248 -6.84 -23.85 -8.25
N GLU A 249 -8.16 -24.01 -8.26
CA GLU A 249 -8.88 -24.82 -7.29
C GLU A 249 -8.41 -26.31 -7.29
N ALA A 250 -8.15 -26.84 -8.48
CA ALA A 250 -7.63 -28.21 -8.61
C ALA A 250 -6.18 -28.34 -8.07
N GLN A 251 -5.38 -27.28 -8.17
CA GLN A 251 -3.98 -27.27 -7.75
C GLN A 251 -3.79 -27.05 -6.25
N ILE A 252 -4.59 -26.18 -5.63
CA ILE A 252 -4.37 -25.75 -4.24
C ILE A 252 -5.56 -26.05 -3.31
N GLY A 253 -6.64 -26.63 -3.82
CA GLY A 253 -7.86 -26.86 -3.08
C GLY A 253 -8.75 -25.64 -2.97
N PRO A 254 -9.76 -25.69 -2.08
CA PRO A 254 -10.65 -24.55 -1.85
C PRO A 254 -9.88 -23.32 -1.38
N ILE A 255 -10.12 -22.18 -2.01
CA ILE A 255 -9.49 -20.91 -1.65
C ILE A 255 -10.43 -20.16 -0.70
N ASP A 256 -10.01 -19.98 0.55
CA ASP A 256 -10.81 -19.27 1.54
C ASP A 256 -10.69 -17.75 1.40
N LEU A 257 -9.49 -17.27 1.07
CA LEU A 257 -9.20 -15.83 0.92
C LEU A 257 -8.47 -15.56 -0.39
N VAL A 258 -8.93 -14.57 -1.15
CA VAL A 258 -8.15 -13.95 -2.22
C VAL A 258 -7.83 -12.50 -1.82
N TYR A 259 -6.54 -12.16 -1.82
CA TYR A 259 -6.04 -10.80 -1.68
C TYR A 259 -5.52 -10.31 -3.03
N GLU A 260 -6.27 -9.42 -3.67
CA GLU A 260 -5.98 -8.92 -5.01
C GLU A 260 -5.18 -7.60 -4.94
N ALA A 261 -3.93 -7.61 -5.42
CA ALA A 261 -2.98 -6.50 -5.40
C ALA A 261 -2.36 -6.20 -6.78
N VAL A 262 -3.07 -6.49 -7.87
CA VAL A 262 -2.60 -6.28 -9.25
C VAL A 262 -3.35 -5.15 -9.96
N GLY A 263 -4.66 -5.02 -9.71
CA GLY A 263 -5.53 -4.12 -10.45
C GLY A 263 -5.78 -4.56 -11.91
N HIS A 264 -5.78 -5.88 -12.17
CA HIS A 264 -6.06 -6.42 -13.51
C HIS A 264 -7.44 -7.07 -13.56
N SER A 265 -8.41 -6.35 -14.06
CA SER A 265 -9.83 -6.69 -13.98
C SER A 265 -10.19 -8.09 -14.51
N LEU A 266 -9.62 -8.52 -15.67
CA LEU A 266 -9.88 -9.84 -16.20
C LEU A 266 -9.39 -10.94 -15.27
N LEU A 267 -8.15 -10.83 -14.79
CA LEU A 267 -7.58 -11.79 -13.85
C LEU A 267 -8.40 -11.86 -12.56
N ALA A 268 -8.83 -10.71 -12.03
CA ALA A 268 -9.66 -10.65 -10.83
C ALA A 268 -10.98 -11.41 -10.99
N LEU A 269 -11.66 -11.26 -12.15
CA LEU A 269 -12.90 -11.97 -12.44
C LEU A 269 -12.68 -13.47 -12.68
N GLU A 270 -11.60 -13.85 -13.36
CA GLU A 270 -11.27 -15.27 -13.59
C GLU A 270 -10.96 -15.99 -12.26
N VAL A 271 -10.18 -15.35 -11.37
CA VAL A 271 -9.84 -15.94 -10.08
C VAL A 271 -11.03 -15.94 -9.10
N LEU A 272 -11.98 -15.02 -9.23
CA LEU A 272 -13.21 -15.04 -8.42
C LEU A 272 -13.97 -16.37 -8.57
N ARG A 273 -13.91 -17.05 -9.72
CA ARG A 273 -14.50 -18.38 -9.93
C ARG A 273 -13.84 -19.48 -9.11
N ALA A 274 -12.55 -19.32 -8.79
CA ALA A 274 -11.80 -20.28 -7.98
C ALA A 274 -12.01 -20.09 -6.46
N LEU A 275 -12.71 -19.01 -6.05
CA LEU A 275 -13.01 -18.77 -4.64
C LEU A 275 -13.93 -19.88 -4.09
N GLY A 276 -13.50 -20.47 -2.96
CA GLY A 276 -14.21 -21.56 -2.30
C GLY A 276 -15.53 -21.14 -1.64
N PRO A 277 -16.30 -22.12 -1.10
CA PRO A 277 -17.47 -21.83 -0.28
C PRO A 277 -17.11 -21.01 0.95
N ASN A 278 -17.95 -20.01 1.28
CA ASN A 278 -17.76 -19.04 2.38
C ASN A 278 -16.52 -18.16 2.21
N GLY A 279 -15.84 -18.21 1.09
CA GLY A 279 -14.62 -17.46 0.81
C GLY A 279 -14.82 -15.95 0.76
N ILE A 280 -13.75 -15.22 1.02
CA ILE A 280 -13.70 -13.75 1.01
C ILE A 280 -12.70 -13.30 -0.06
N TYR A 281 -13.12 -12.37 -0.92
CA TYR A 281 -12.29 -11.76 -1.95
C TYR A 281 -12.08 -10.28 -1.63
N VAL A 282 -10.84 -9.87 -1.39
CA VAL A 282 -10.48 -8.47 -1.09
C VAL A 282 -9.78 -7.86 -2.29
N LEU A 283 -10.39 -6.82 -2.85
CA LEU A 283 -9.85 -6.05 -3.98
C LEU A 283 -9.15 -4.80 -3.44
N THR A 284 -7.85 -4.68 -3.68
CA THR A 284 -7.03 -3.51 -3.34
C THR A 284 -6.37 -2.86 -4.55
N GLY A 285 -6.18 -3.63 -5.63
CA GLY A 285 -5.62 -3.11 -6.86
C GLY A 285 -6.60 -2.22 -7.62
N VAL A 286 -6.19 -1.00 -7.95
CA VAL A 286 -7.00 -0.07 -8.74
C VAL A 286 -6.72 -0.32 -10.22
N PRO A 287 -7.74 -0.67 -11.06
CA PRO A 287 -7.53 -0.85 -12.48
C PRO A 287 -7.18 0.48 -13.18
N GLY A 288 -5.97 0.55 -13.76
CA GLY A 288 -5.49 1.78 -14.43
C GLY A 288 -6.05 2.03 -15.83
N ARG A 289 -6.79 1.07 -16.42
CA ARG A 289 -7.37 1.19 -17.77
C ARG A 289 -8.81 0.73 -17.78
N GLN A 290 -9.66 1.54 -18.41
CA GLN A 290 -11.03 1.16 -18.75
C GLN A 290 -10.98 0.28 -20.01
N THR A 291 -11.01 -1.04 -19.81
CA THR A 291 -11.09 -2.02 -20.90
C THR A 291 -12.41 -2.75 -20.78
N LEU A 292 -13.13 -2.85 -21.88
CA LEU A 292 -14.32 -3.71 -21.93
C LEU A 292 -13.86 -5.16 -21.75
N ILE A 293 -14.48 -5.85 -20.81
CA ILE A 293 -14.20 -7.26 -20.50
C ILE A 293 -15.46 -8.05 -20.78
N GLU A 294 -15.32 -9.11 -21.54
CA GLU A 294 -16.40 -10.09 -21.71
C GLU A 294 -16.41 -11.00 -20.47
N ALA A 295 -17.52 -11.01 -19.76
CA ALA A 295 -17.73 -11.84 -18.58
C ALA A 295 -19.16 -12.37 -18.56
N ASP A 296 -19.37 -13.48 -17.88
CA ASP A 296 -20.72 -14.00 -17.58
C ASP A 296 -21.11 -13.58 -16.14
N PRO A 297 -21.76 -12.42 -15.97
CA PRO A 297 -22.14 -11.93 -14.65
C PRO A 297 -23.20 -12.81 -14.00
N ALA A 298 -24.05 -13.49 -14.79
CA ALA A 298 -25.09 -14.34 -14.23
C ALA A 298 -24.50 -15.59 -13.57
N ALA A 299 -23.50 -16.20 -14.18
CA ALA A 299 -22.76 -17.31 -13.57
C ALA A 299 -22.00 -16.87 -12.31
N LEU A 300 -21.29 -15.74 -12.35
CA LEU A 300 -20.57 -15.21 -11.19
C LEU A 300 -21.49 -14.92 -10.00
N LEU A 301 -22.58 -14.20 -10.22
CA LEU A 301 -23.55 -13.88 -9.16
C LEU A 301 -24.22 -15.12 -8.60
N ARG A 302 -24.55 -16.10 -9.45
CA ARG A 302 -25.09 -17.38 -9.00
C ARG A 302 -24.13 -18.12 -8.08
N GLU A 303 -22.84 -18.20 -8.44
CA GLU A 303 -21.82 -18.85 -7.61
C GLU A 303 -21.64 -18.13 -6.27
N MET A 304 -21.56 -16.81 -6.28
CA MET A 304 -21.44 -16.01 -5.04
C MET A 304 -22.59 -16.29 -4.07
N VAL A 305 -23.83 -16.37 -4.57
CA VAL A 305 -25.01 -16.69 -3.74
C VAL A 305 -24.94 -18.13 -3.22
N LEU A 306 -24.69 -19.11 -4.10
CA LEU A 306 -24.70 -20.52 -3.74
C LEU A 306 -23.55 -20.92 -2.81
N LYS A 307 -22.42 -20.22 -2.90
CA LYS A 307 -21.22 -20.46 -2.09
C LYS A 307 -21.11 -19.54 -0.87
N ASN A 308 -22.09 -18.67 -0.59
CA ASN A 308 -22.03 -17.66 0.48
C ASN A 308 -20.75 -16.82 0.45
N GLN A 309 -20.28 -16.41 -0.71
CA GLN A 309 -19.04 -15.66 -0.89
C GLN A 309 -19.21 -14.17 -0.56
N VAL A 310 -18.11 -13.51 -0.19
CA VAL A 310 -18.04 -12.06 0.02
C VAL A 310 -16.99 -11.48 -0.92
N VAL A 311 -17.33 -10.39 -1.60
CA VAL A 311 -16.38 -9.56 -2.35
C VAL A 311 -16.42 -8.17 -1.78
N LEU A 312 -15.27 -7.64 -1.39
CA LEU A 312 -15.14 -6.28 -0.86
C LEU A 312 -13.98 -5.54 -1.53
N GLY A 313 -14.16 -4.24 -1.77
CA GLY A 313 -13.10 -3.33 -2.19
C GLY A 313 -12.62 -2.50 -1.01
N THR A 314 -11.32 -2.23 -0.96
CA THR A 314 -10.71 -1.35 0.03
C THR A 314 -9.59 -0.53 -0.60
N VAL A 315 -9.37 0.69 -0.12
CA VAL A 315 -8.38 1.62 -0.65
C VAL A 315 -7.86 2.53 0.44
N ASN A 316 -6.62 2.98 0.32
CA ASN A 316 -5.99 3.87 1.28
C ASN A 316 -5.88 3.25 2.69
N ALA A 317 -5.47 4.03 3.69
CA ALA A 317 -5.30 3.55 5.06
C ALA A 317 -5.58 4.67 6.07
N GLY A 318 -6.11 4.29 7.24
CA GLY A 318 -6.29 5.17 8.38
C GLY A 318 -5.12 5.12 9.37
N PRO A 319 -5.11 5.98 10.40
CA PRO A 319 -4.04 6.00 11.41
C PRO A 319 -3.82 4.65 12.11
N HIS A 320 -4.88 3.88 12.32
CA HIS A 320 -4.81 2.55 12.93
C HIS A 320 -4.00 1.57 12.05
N ASP A 321 -4.17 1.64 10.74
CA ASP A 321 -3.47 0.77 9.79
C ASP A 321 -1.97 1.09 9.73
N PHE A 322 -1.58 2.36 9.90
CA PHE A 322 -0.17 2.76 10.03
C PHE A 322 0.48 2.17 11.29
N GLY A 323 -0.22 2.21 12.43
CA GLY A 323 0.24 1.58 13.67
C GLY A 323 0.41 0.06 13.53
N ALA A 324 -0.53 -0.61 12.87
CA ALA A 324 -0.45 -2.04 12.58
C ALA A 324 0.72 -2.35 11.64
N ALA A 325 0.89 -1.59 10.56
CA ALA A 325 1.99 -1.76 9.61
C ALA A 325 3.37 -1.61 10.25
N ILE A 326 3.55 -0.65 11.16
CA ILE A 326 4.81 -0.51 11.90
C ILE A 326 5.05 -1.75 12.77
N SER A 327 4.03 -2.21 13.50
CA SER A 327 4.13 -3.40 14.37
C SER A 327 4.42 -4.67 13.57
N ASP A 328 3.76 -4.87 12.43
CA ASP A 328 3.98 -6.03 11.57
C ASP A 328 5.33 -5.96 10.86
N LEU A 329 5.78 -4.78 10.43
CA LEU A 329 7.11 -4.61 9.86
C LEU A 329 8.21 -4.97 10.87
N GLU A 330 8.02 -4.70 12.17
CA GLU A 330 8.92 -5.19 13.24
C GLU A 330 8.96 -6.71 13.30
N ILE A 331 7.80 -7.36 13.20
CA ILE A 331 7.69 -8.83 13.20
C ILE A 331 8.38 -9.39 11.94
N PHE A 332 8.13 -8.82 10.78
CA PHE A 332 8.74 -9.25 9.51
C PHE A 332 10.25 -9.07 9.53
N HIS A 333 10.73 -7.94 10.07
CA HIS A 333 12.17 -7.70 10.24
C HIS A 333 12.85 -8.76 11.10
N ARG A 334 12.21 -9.22 12.18
CA ARG A 334 12.71 -10.29 13.04
C ARG A 334 12.58 -11.67 12.41
N ARG A 335 11.46 -11.94 11.74
CA ARG A 335 11.13 -13.28 11.23
C ARG A 335 11.78 -13.58 9.88
N TRP A 336 11.83 -12.60 9.01
CA TRP A 336 12.32 -12.73 7.62
C TRP A 336 13.23 -11.57 7.18
N PRO A 337 14.31 -11.27 7.92
CA PRO A 337 15.13 -10.06 7.69
C PRO A 337 15.69 -9.97 6.26
N GLY A 338 16.09 -11.10 5.68
CA GLY A 338 16.58 -11.17 4.30
C GLY A 338 15.50 -10.90 3.26
N ALA A 339 14.28 -11.44 3.47
CA ALA A 339 13.15 -11.25 2.57
C ALA A 339 12.68 -9.79 2.55
N VAL A 340 12.54 -9.16 3.72
CA VAL A 340 12.14 -7.74 3.82
C VAL A 340 13.16 -6.83 3.13
N ARG A 341 14.46 -7.04 3.36
CA ARG A 341 15.50 -6.27 2.67
C ARG A 341 15.49 -6.48 1.16
N ALA A 342 15.20 -7.70 0.70
CA ALA A 342 15.12 -8.02 -0.72
C ALA A 342 13.93 -7.35 -1.44
N LEU A 343 12.94 -6.83 -0.71
CA LEU A 343 11.89 -5.99 -1.30
C LEU A 343 12.46 -4.65 -1.78
N MET A 344 13.50 -4.14 -1.10
CA MET A 344 14.10 -2.86 -1.42
C MET A 344 15.06 -3.01 -2.60
N ALA A 345 14.86 -2.18 -3.62
CA ALA A 345 15.87 -1.99 -4.65
C ALA A 345 17.02 -1.11 -4.14
N GLU A 346 18.05 -0.96 -4.95
CA GLU A 346 19.08 0.05 -4.75
C GLU A 346 18.45 1.44 -4.67
N ARG A 347 18.90 2.24 -3.70
CA ARG A 347 18.47 3.62 -3.52
C ARG A 347 19.03 4.51 -4.62
N THR A 348 18.16 5.31 -5.20
CA THR A 348 18.49 6.25 -6.28
C THR A 348 18.49 7.68 -5.72
N PRO A 349 19.53 8.51 -5.94
CA PRO A 349 19.52 9.90 -5.50
C PRO A 349 18.44 10.73 -6.20
N ILE A 350 17.97 11.81 -5.57
CA ILE A 350 16.87 12.65 -6.08
C ILE A 350 17.15 13.23 -7.47
N GLU A 351 18.40 13.49 -7.81
CA GLU A 351 18.84 14.02 -9.11
C GLU A 351 18.48 13.06 -10.27
N GLN A 352 18.37 11.79 -9.99
CA GLN A 352 18.02 10.74 -10.96
C GLN A 352 16.56 10.28 -10.81
N ALA A 353 15.77 10.90 -9.92
CA ALA A 353 14.43 10.46 -9.59
C ALA A 353 13.49 10.45 -10.82
N VAL A 354 13.51 11.50 -11.65
CA VAL A 354 12.67 11.59 -12.85
C VAL A 354 12.96 10.43 -13.81
N GLU A 355 14.24 10.16 -14.09
CA GLU A 355 14.64 9.04 -14.95
C GLU A 355 14.19 7.71 -14.35
N ARG A 356 14.35 7.53 -13.03
CA ARG A 356 13.96 6.31 -12.33
C ARG A 356 12.44 6.07 -12.36
N ILE A 357 11.63 7.12 -12.19
CA ILE A 357 10.16 7.02 -12.18
C ILE A 357 9.62 6.71 -13.57
N LEU A 358 10.13 7.40 -14.59
CA LEU A 358 9.70 7.22 -15.98
C LEU A 358 10.26 5.95 -16.64
N GLY A 359 11.34 5.42 -16.07
CA GLY A 359 12.03 4.24 -16.58
C GLY A 359 11.43 2.92 -16.12
N ARG A 360 12.13 1.83 -16.43
CA ARG A 360 11.76 0.49 -15.95
C ARG A 360 12.05 0.37 -14.45
N PRO A 361 11.17 -0.30 -13.67
CA PRO A 361 11.43 -0.56 -12.27
C PRO A 361 12.75 -1.31 -12.07
N ALA A 362 13.56 -0.89 -11.10
CA ALA A 362 14.70 -1.64 -10.62
C ALA A 362 14.27 -2.43 -9.37
N GLY A 363 14.52 -3.74 -9.37
CA GLY A 363 14.15 -4.61 -8.25
C GLY A 363 12.64 -4.73 -8.04
N ILE A 364 12.24 -4.93 -6.79
CA ILE A 364 10.82 -5.07 -6.41
C ILE A 364 10.22 -3.70 -6.07
N LYS A 365 10.86 -2.94 -5.16
CA LYS A 365 10.46 -1.58 -4.76
C LYS A 365 11.57 -0.59 -5.07
N SER A 366 11.32 0.36 -5.97
CA SER A 366 12.25 1.47 -6.23
C SER A 366 12.14 2.50 -5.12
N VAL A 367 13.28 3.04 -4.67
CA VAL A 367 13.37 4.04 -3.61
C VAL A 367 14.23 5.21 -4.06
N ILE A 368 13.73 6.42 -3.86
CA ILE A 368 14.51 7.65 -4.00
C ILE A 368 15.03 8.04 -2.62
N SER A 369 16.33 8.31 -2.52
CA SER A 369 16.98 8.71 -1.26
C SER A 369 17.53 10.13 -1.35
N PHE A 370 17.39 10.85 -0.23
CA PHE A 370 17.93 12.20 -0.05
C PHE A 370 19.25 12.20 0.72
N GLN A 371 19.71 11.04 1.17
CA GLN A 371 21.03 10.91 1.77
C GLN A 371 22.08 10.74 0.67
N ALA A 372 23.20 11.45 0.79
CA ALA A 372 24.37 11.16 -0.02
C ALA A 372 24.80 9.70 0.24
N ALA A 373 25.09 8.98 -0.83
CA ALA A 373 25.57 7.61 -0.77
C ALA A 373 26.90 7.50 -0.01
#